data_4c4944d1d145f8c3a89891fe48e09c0f
#
_entry.id   4c4944d1d145f8c3a89891fe48e09c0f
#
_cell.length_a   1.000
_cell.length_b   1.000
_cell.length_c   1.000
_cell.angle_alpha   90.00
_cell.angle_beta   90.00
_cell.angle_gamma   90.00
#
_symmetry.space_group_name_H-M   'P 1'
#
loop_
_entity.id
_entity.type
_entity.pdbx_description
1 polymer ?
#
loop_
_entity_poly.entity_id
_entity_poly.type
_entity_poly.pdbx_seq_one_letter_code
_entity_poly.pdbx_strand_id
1 'polypeptide(L)'
;MIPVLTLALSKYYLDGSLILGGEANIFLNFTEHLKATSYQWFSIYGQGMINLAPSGTGANKLLLALLENLSKSPFITNFMLVFSLYYFPFLGMYLAAREINLIPLSAFLVALFYLINPSILEYLTSLNQFNASVVTLMPFLFWITLRFYKDNLKLFLFSGATTAIFSFAYTNQPLGVIANLSSLVSLYIISFHVNKKMVYSEFLKKYLVVLSAFIFFNLWWLLNLFYGAIDALSHYDRTFAQAWLNQTVDSTAAPIFKCLTLTFLTYDYGFDFIGNLYNSFPGYIVTLIPITLVVWICFFSRQIRQEKIIPRIFFLVLLAIFFTKGPNPPFGTLYLFLFEHFPLFHMFKSPIEKFGLLYIFLFTLLLLFIFLNIKNSKENKIFHLFIIGYLIFCFIPIATGNILPEHNHGLDGKATRQYIDKPEYIDFKNAIIQEKLNYKIMSFPGMGNYQILVQTGEKSYYTGWSPLLMNINKGFFVPAFGTHITEFYTLLAQDSAQKIFGMLNIGKLLVNPDSIPWFGNVGSGDPRIIRKRFELLEEEIFGNMSVFNDYVNFLPIVYSPRNIFIIQ
;
A
#
# COMPACT_ATOMS: atom_id res chain seq x y z
N MET A 1 -16.32 17.20 5.29
CA MET A 1 -15.44 16.08 4.85
C MET A 1 -16.11 14.72 4.97
N ILE A 2 -16.45 14.25 6.21
CA ILE A 2 -17.05 12.92 6.44
C ILE A 2 -18.27 12.64 5.53
N PRO A 3 -19.32 13.50 5.47
CA PRO A 3 -20.49 13.20 4.63
C PRO A 3 -20.17 13.07 3.14
N VAL A 4 -19.25 13.91 2.64
CA VAL A 4 -18.87 13.90 1.22
C VAL A 4 -18.09 12.63 0.89
N LEU A 5 -17.15 12.23 1.75
CA LEU A 5 -16.39 11.01 1.57
C LEU A 5 -17.28 9.75 1.67
N THR A 6 -18.23 9.76 2.62
CA THR A 6 -19.24 8.70 2.73
C THR A 6 -20.07 8.61 1.46
N LEU A 7 -20.53 9.75 0.91
CA LEU A 7 -21.31 9.78 -0.34
C LEU A 7 -20.47 9.28 -1.54
N ALA A 8 -19.21 9.73 -1.64
CA ALA A 8 -18.32 9.31 -2.72
C ALA A 8 -18.08 7.80 -2.71
N LEU A 9 -17.86 7.21 -1.53
CA LEU A 9 -17.65 5.77 -1.39
C LEU A 9 -18.95 4.98 -1.55
N SER A 10 -20.10 5.49 -1.07
CA SER A 10 -21.39 4.78 -1.16
C SER A 10 -21.76 4.45 -2.61
N LYS A 11 -21.32 5.25 -3.59
CA LYS A 11 -21.50 4.95 -5.02
C LYS A 11 -21.03 3.52 -5.39
N TYR A 12 -19.94 3.07 -4.80
CA TYR A 12 -19.35 1.75 -5.08
C TYR A 12 -20.01 0.60 -4.31
N TYR A 13 -20.85 0.90 -3.34
CA TYR A 13 -21.51 -0.09 -2.50
C TYR A 13 -23.00 -0.24 -2.76
N LEU A 14 -23.56 0.58 -3.69
CA LEU A 14 -25.00 0.59 -3.98
C LEU A 14 -25.54 -0.73 -4.55
N ASP A 15 -24.71 -1.46 -5.27
CA ASP A 15 -25.03 -2.72 -5.93
C ASP A 15 -24.60 -3.95 -5.11
N GLY A 16 -24.21 -3.78 -3.84
CA GLY A 16 -23.75 -4.87 -2.97
C GLY A 16 -22.32 -5.30 -3.23
N SER A 17 -21.56 -4.56 -4.05
CA SER A 17 -20.17 -4.88 -4.32
C SER A 17 -19.24 -4.54 -3.14
N LEU A 18 -18.05 -5.13 -3.19
CA LEU A 18 -16.95 -4.89 -2.25
C LEU A 18 -15.79 -4.23 -2.99
N ILE A 19 -15.06 -3.36 -2.31
CA ILE A 19 -13.82 -2.79 -2.83
C ILE A 19 -12.66 -3.63 -2.28
N LEU A 20 -12.04 -4.42 -3.13
CA LEU A 20 -10.90 -5.25 -2.79
C LEU A 20 -9.63 -4.65 -3.37
N GLY A 21 -8.60 -4.49 -2.54
CA GLY A 21 -7.39 -3.83 -2.95
C GLY A 21 -6.50 -4.64 -3.88
N GLY A 22 -5.64 -3.97 -4.63
CA GLY A 22 -4.59 -4.56 -5.44
C GLY A 22 -3.54 -5.30 -4.61
N GLU A 23 -2.35 -4.74 -4.44
CA GLU A 23 -1.28 -5.36 -3.65
C GLU A 23 -1.57 -5.43 -2.13
N ALA A 24 -2.63 -4.84 -1.66
CA ALA A 24 -2.80 -4.48 -0.27
C ALA A 24 -3.67 -5.40 0.57
N ASN A 25 -3.98 -6.59 0.09
CA ASN A 25 -4.56 -7.62 0.95
C ASN A 25 -5.79 -7.15 1.76
N ILE A 26 -6.77 -6.54 1.14
CA ILE A 26 -8.04 -6.30 1.80
C ILE A 26 -8.78 -7.64 1.88
N PHE A 27 -8.70 -8.28 3.02
CA PHE A 27 -9.34 -9.56 3.28
C PHE A 27 -10.83 -9.36 3.54
N LEU A 28 -11.62 -10.35 3.18
CA LEU A 28 -13.05 -10.37 3.48
C LEU A 28 -13.35 -11.02 4.82
N ASN A 29 -12.40 -11.78 5.39
CA ASN A 29 -12.49 -12.44 6.68
C ASN A 29 -11.24 -12.10 7.50
N PHE A 30 -11.29 -10.98 8.22
CA PHE A 30 -10.16 -10.50 9.02
C PHE A 30 -9.88 -11.41 10.22
N THR A 31 -10.89 -12.03 10.78
CA THR A 31 -10.76 -12.93 11.93
C THR A 31 -9.94 -14.16 11.57
N GLU A 32 -10.27 -14.84 10.48
CA GLU A 32 -9.51 -15.99 10.02
C GLU A 32 -8.11 -15.59 9.52
N HIS A 33 -8.01 -14.45 8.86
CA HIS A 33 -6.71 -13.94 8.45
C HIS A 33 -5.82 -13.58 9.65
N LEU A 34 -6.36 -12.98 10.71
CA LEU A 34 -5.64 -12.74 11.95
C LEU A 34 -5.14 -14.06 12.57
N LYS A 35 -5.99 -15.06 12.66
CA LYS A 35 -5.58 -16.39 13.14
C LYS A 35 -4.43 -16.96 12.31
N ALA A 36 -4.56 -16.97 11.00
CA ALA A 36 -3.55 -17.50 10.08
C ALA A 36 -2.20 -16.76 10.18
N THR A 37 -2.23 -15.44 10.38
CA THR A 37 -1.03 -14.61 10.45
C THR A 37 -0.48 -14.39 11.85
N SER A 38 -1.13 -14.89 12.90
CA SER A 38 -0.67 -14.79 14.28
C SER A 38 0.51 -15.73 14.60
N TYR A 39 0.79 -16.70 13.75
CA TYR A 39 1.88 -17.66 13.93
C TYR A 39 3.14 -17.23 13.17
N GLN A 40 4.29 -17.69 13.64
CA GLN A 40 5.57 -17.45 12.96
C GLN A 40 5.68 -18.14 11.60
N TRP A 41 4.90 -19.18 11.38
CA TRP A 41 4.83 -19.89 10.11
C TRP A 41 3.51 -19.64 9.43
N PHE A 42 3.57 -19.14 8.21
CA PHE A 42 2.42 -18.83 7.39
C PHE A 42 2.22 -19.91 6.34
N SER A 43 1.26 -20.80 6.55
CA SER A 43 1.04 -21.98 5.72
C SER A 43 0.11 -21.75 4.53
N ILE A 44 -0.49 -20.57 4.40
CA ILE A 44 -1.51 -20.29 3.38
C ILE A 44 -0.91 -20.29 1.97
N TYR A 45 0.35 -19.87 1.81
CA TYR A 45 0.99 -19.74 0.50
C TYR A 45 2.10 -20.78 0.29
N GLY A 46 2.11 -21.39 -0.90
CA GLY A 46 3.14 -22.34 -1.30
C GLY A 46 3.32 -23.49 -0.33
N GLN A 47 4.55 -23.79 0.00
CA GLN A 47 4.94 -24.78 1.04
C GLN A 47 4.80 -24.24 2.47
N GLY A 48 4.46 -22.99 2.59
CA GLY A 48 4.54 -22.20 3.81
C GLY A 48 5.84 -21.39 3.85
N MET A 49 5.82 -20.32 4.63
CA MET A 49 6.96 -19.41 4.79
C MET A 49 7.04 -18.89 6.22
N ILE A 50 8.21 -18.44 6.60
CA ILE A 50 8.35 -17.70 7.86
C ILE A 50 7.55 -16.41 7.74
N ASN A 51 6.69 -16.17 8.74
CA ASN A 51 5.79 -15.00 8.79
C ASN A 51 6.57 -13.73 9.18
N LEU A 52 7.39 -13.20 8.28
CA LEU A 52 8.24 -12.06 8.57
C LEU A 52 7.46 -10.74 8.54
N ALA A 53 6.87 -10.45 7.39
CA ALA A 53 6.14 -9.20 7.18
C ALA A 53 4.68 -9.25 7.70
N PRO A 54 3.90 -10.33 7.49
CA PRO A 54 2.54 -10.40 7.98
C PRO A 54 2.39 -10.30 9.50
N SER A 55 3.39 -10.70 10.28
CA SER A 55 3.36 -10.56 11.74
C SER A 55 3.28 -9.10 12.19
N GLY A 56 3.94 -8.16 11.49
CA GLY A 56 3.88 -6.72 11.78
C GLY A 56 2.50 -6.10 11.61
N THR A 57 1.58 -6.77 10.93
CA THR A 57 0.23 -6.26 10.67
C THR A 57 -0.78 -6.59 11.77
N GLY A 58 -0.36 -7.28 12.84
CA GLY A 58 -1.24 -7.86 13.84
C GLY A 58 -2.15 -6.87 14.54
N ALA A 59 -1.66 -5.70 14.96
CA ALA A 59 -2.48 -4.71 15.64
C ALA A 59 -3.60 -4.15 14.75
N ASN A 60 -3.29 -3.86 13.49
CA ASN A 60 -4.30 -3.40 12.52
C ASN A 60 -5.33 -4.51 12.23
N LYS A 61 -4.87 -5.73 11.99
CA LYS A 61 -5.76 -6.88 11.75
C LYS A 61 -6.65 -7.20 12.95
N LEU A 62 -6.13 -7.04 14.16
CA LEU A 62 -6.93 -7.19 15.38
C LEU A 62 -8.07 -6.16 15.42
N LEU A 63 -7.80 -4.90 15.11
CA LEU A 63 -8.84 -3.86 15.05
C LEU A 63 -9.88 -4.16 13.97
N LEU A 64 -9.46 -4.63 12.81
CA LEU A 64 -10.37 -5.00 11.72
C LEU A 64 -11.18 -6.27 12.05
N ALA A 65 -10.58 -7.27 12.70
CA ALA A 65 -11.28 -8.45 13.17
C ALA A 65 -12.30 -8.11 14.26
N LEU A 66 -11.97 -7.18 15.16
CA LEU A 66 -12.93 -6.68 16.16
C LEU A 66 -14.11 -5.96 15.47
N LEU A 67 -13.83 -5.10 14.50
CA LEU A 67 -14.85 -4.41 13.72
C LEU A 67 -15.75 -5.40 12.97
N GLU A 68 -15.17 -6.42 12.34
CA GLU A 68 -15.90 -7.50 11.67
C GLU A 68 -16.83 -8.25 12.63
N ASN A 69 -16.32 -8.63 13.80
CA ASN A 69 -17.12 -9.32 14.82
C ASN A 69 -18.25 -8.45 15.40
N LEU A 70 -18.04 -7.15 15.50
CA LEU A 70 -19.06 -6.19 15.96
C LEU A 70 -20.13 -5.92 14.90
N SER A 71 -19.72 -5.70 13.65
CA SER A 71 -20.63 -5.40 12.54
C SER A 71 -21.36 -6.64 12.03
N LYS A 72 -20.73 -7.82 12.16
CA LYS A 72 -21.17 -9.09 11.57
C LYS A 72 -21.44 -8.99 10.05
N SER A 73 -20.80 -8.02 9.41
CA SER A 73 -20.98 -7.73 8.00
C SER A 73 -19.65 -7.43 7.33
N PRO A 74 -19.20 -8.27 6.38
CA PRO A 74 -17.99 -8.00 5.62
C PRO A 74 -18.10 -6.69 4.81
N PHE A 75 -19.32 -6.35 4.41
CA PHE A 75 -19.63 -5.12 3.70
C PHE A 75 -19.34 -3.88 4.54
N ILE A 76 -19.85 -3.82 5.77
CA ILE A 76 -19.61 -2.70 6.69
C ILE A 76 -18.12 -2.62 7.04
N THR A 77 -17.47 -3.76 7.29
CA THR A 77 -16.04 -3.81 7.61
C THR A 77 -15.20 -3.30 6.45
N ASN A 78 -15.52 -3.71 5.22
CA ASN A 78 -14.85 -3.26 4.00
C ASN A 78 -15.04 -1.75 3.79
N PHE A 79 -16.28 -1.24 3.93
CA PHE A 79 -16.57 0.19 3.84
C PHE A 79 -15.76 1.00 4.86
N MET A 80 -15.78 0.58 6.12
CA MET A 80 -15.06 1.28 7.20
C MET A 80 -13.55 1.26 6.99
N LEU A 81 -13.00 0.15 6.48
CA LEU A 81 -11.58 0.07 6.13
C LEU A 81 -11.24 1.09 5.04
N VAL A 82 -11.93 1.03 3.90
CA VAL A 82 -11.67 1.94 2.77
C VAL A 82 -11.88 3.39 3.18
N PHE A 83 -12.96 3.69 3.92
CA PHE A 83 -13.19 5.02 4.48
C PHE A 83 -12.03 5.50 5.36
N SER A 84 -11.50 4.61 6.21
CA SER A 84 -10.42 4.95 7.13
C SER A 84 -9.13 5.34 6.41
N LEU A 85 -8.82 4.74 5.26
CA LEU A 85 -7.65 5.07 4.44
C LEU A 85 -7.65 6.54 3.99
N TYR A 86 -8.83 7.11 3.77
CA TYR A 86 -8.96 8.53 3.40
C TYR A 86 -9.11 9.45 4.61
N TYR A 87 -9.81 9.01 5.63
CA TYR A 87 -10.16 9.87 6.76
C TYR A 87 -8.98 10.11 7.71
N PHE A 88 -8.23 9.07 8.06
CA PHE A 88 -7.17 9.22 9.06
C PHE A 88 -5.99 10.11 8.61
N PRO A 89 -5.49 10.08 7.37
CA PRO A 89 -4.47 11.03 6.95
C PRO A 89 -4.91 12.50 7.11
N PHE A 90 -6.15 12.80 6.74
CA PHE A 90 -6.75 14.11 6.94
C PHE A 90 -6.78 14.49 8.44
N LEU A 91 -7.29 13.60 9.27
CA LEU A 91 -7.42 13.85 10.71
C LEU A 91 -6.06 14.12 11.37
N GLY A 92 -5.06 13.28 11.07
CA GLY A 92 -3.71 13.45 11.61
C GLY A 92 -3.09 14.80 11.26
N MET A 93 -3.20 15.22 10.00
CA MET A 93 -2.69 16.51 9.55
C MET A 93 -3.49 17.69 10.13
N TYR A 94 -4.82 17.56 10.25
CA TYR A 94 -5.65 18.58 10.89
C TYR A 94 -5.27 18.77 12.35
N LEU A 95 -5.11 17.69 13.12
CA LEU A 95 -4.69 17.75 14.52
C LEU A 95 -3.30 18.38 14.67
N ALA A 96 -2.35 18.03 13.80
CA ALA A 96 -1.02 18.62 13.76
C ALA A 96 -1.07 20.13 13.51
N ALA A 97 -1.88 20.56 12.55
CA ALA A 97 -2.05 21.98 12.22
C ALA A 97 -2.73 22.76 13.35
N ARG A 98 -3.70 22.16 14.05
CA ARG A 98 -4.34 22.76 15.22
C ARG A 98 -3.41 22.87 16.43
N GLU A 99 -2.52 21.90 16.61
CA GLU A 99 -1.54 21.89 17.72
C GLU A 99 -0.53 23.05 17.62
N ILE A 100 -0.18 23.49 16.43
CA ILE A 100 0.67 24.68 16.23
C ILE A 100 -0.14 25.99 16.21
N ASN A 101 -1.40 25.97 16.66
CA ASN A 101 -2.31 27.12 16.71
C ASN A 101 -2.71 27.72 15.35
N LEU A 102 -2.72 26.95 14.29
CA LEU A 102 -3.28 27.41 13.04
C LEU A 102 -4.80 27.61 13.19
N ILE A 103 -5.35 28.68 12.59
CA ILE A 103 -6.80 28.92 12.61
C ILE A 103 -7.54 27.76 11.94
N PRO A 104 -8.78 27.43 12.38
CA PRO A 104 -9.50 26.24 11.89
C PRO A 104 -9.59 26.11 10.38
N LEU A 105 -9.84 27.22 9.68
CA LEU A 105 -9.93 27.22 8.21
C LEU A 105 -8.58 26.85 7.57
N SER A 106 -7.48 27.48 7.97
CA SER A 106 -6.16 27.16 7.41
C SER A 106 -5.72 25.75 7.78
N ALA A 107 -6.03 25.27 8.99
CA ALA A 107 -5.77 23.89 9.39
C ALA A 107 -6.54 22.88 8.52
N PHE A 108 -7.81 23.19 8.22
CA PHE A 108 -8.64 22.40 7.31
C PHE A 108 -8.06 22.38 5.90
N LEU A 109 -7.65 23.53 5.36
CA LEU A 109 -7.07 23.63 4.01
C LEU A 109 -5.74 22.84 3.89
N VAL A 110 -4.88 22.91 4.90
CA VAL A 110 -3.62 22.14 4.95
C VAL A 110 -3.90 20.64 5.02
N ALA A 111 -4.84 20.22 5.86
CA ALA A 111 -5.21 18.81 5.96
C ALA A 111 -5.87 18.29 4.68
N LEU A 112 -6.70 19.11 4.05
CA LEU A 112 -7.33 18.78 2.77
C LEU A 112 -6.27 18.70 1.66
N PHE A 113 -5.32 19.64 1.61
CA PHE A 113 -4.20 19.59 0.69
C PHE A 113 -3.40 18.29 0.83
N TYR A 114 -3.11 17.88 2.05
CA TYR A 114 -2.41 16.61 2.29
C TYR A 114 -3.17 15.41 1.72
N LEU A 115 -4.49 15.37 1.92
CA LEU A 115 -5.31 14.23 1.50
C LEU A 115 -5.56 14.17 0.00
N ILE A 116 -5.95 15.31 -0.62
CA ILE A 116 -6.51 15.31 -1.98
C ILE A 116 -5.55 15.80 -3.06
N ASN A 117 -4.28 16.08 -2.71
CA ASN A 117 -3.32 16.32 -3.79
C ASN A 117 -3.23 15.07 -4.68
N PRO A 118 -2.97 15.24 -5.99
CA PRO A 118 -3.06 14.14 -6.95
C PRO A 118 -2.30 12.90 -6.52
N SER A 119 -1.07 13.05 -6.07
CA SER A 119 -0.23 11.90 -5.72
C SER A 119 -0.70 11.14 -4.48
N ILE A 120 -1.17 11.82 -3.42
CA ILE A 120 -1.74 11.10 -2.26
C ILE A 120 -3.05 10.42 -2.64
N LEU A 121 -3.88 11.10 -3.42
CA LEU A 121 -5.13 10.50 -3.88
C LEU A 121 -4.85 9.20 -4.64
N GLU A 122 -3.87 9.19 -5.54
CA GLU A 122 -3.44 7.99 -6.27
C GLU A 122 -2.90 6.88 -5.35
N TYR A 123 -2.09 7.22 -4.31
CA TYR A 123 -1.64 6.24 -3.31
C TYR A 123 -2.81 5.59 -2.57
N LEU A 124 -3.82 6.38 -2.20
CA LEU A 124 -4.98 5.88 -1.49
C LEU A 124 -5.91 5.09 -2.41
N THR A 125 -6.07 5.51 -3.67
CA THR A 125 -6.91 4.81 -4.66
C THR A 125 -6.30 3.48 -5.11
N SER A 126 -4.96 3.34 -5.07
CA SER A 126 -4.31 2.05 -5.29
C SER A 126 -4.65 1.03 -4.21
N LEU A 127 -5.25 1.48 -3.10
CA LEU A 127 -5.62 0.68 -1.92
C LEU A 127 -4.42 -0.08 -1.31
N ASN A 128 -3.20 0.39 -1.56
CA ASN A 128 -2.01 -0.20 -0.98
C ASN A 128 -1.90 0.18 0.51
N GLN A 129 -2.21 -0.78 1.39
CA GLN A 129 -2.24 -0.54 2.84
C GLN A 129 -0.87 -0.14 3.41
N PHE A 130 0.24 -0.59 2.81
CA PHE A 130 1.57 -0.17 3.25
C PHE A 130 1.76 1.33 3.06
N ASN A 131 1.49 1.82 1.84
CA ASN A 131 1.61 3.24 1.52
C ASN A 131 0.60 4.07 2.32
N ALA A 132 -0.66 3.64 2.39
CA ALA A 132 -1.70 4.31 3.15
C ALA A 132 -1.38 4.39 4.65
N SER A 133 -0.75 3.35 5.22
CA SER A 133 -0.29 3.38 6.61
C SER A 133 0.83 4.39 6.83
N VAL A 134 1.79 4.53 5.89
CA VAL A 134 2.83 5.57 5.96
C VAL A 134 2.23 6.96 5.84
N VAL A 135 1.32 7.16 4.87
CA VAL A 135 0.58 8.42 4.67
C VAL A 135 -0.15 8.84 5.95
N THR A 136 -0.73 7.88 6.67
CA THR A 136 -1.44 8.15 7.93
C THR A 136 -0.47 8.37 9.11
N LEU A 137 0.55 7.54 9.20
CA LEU A 137 1.49 7.54 10.33
C LEU A 137 2.26 8.85 10.44
N MET A 138 2.77 9.40 9.33
CA MET A 138 3.60 10.60 9.33
C MET A 138 2.94 11.80 10.02
N PRO A 139 1.71 12.23 9.67
CA PRO A 139 1.08 13.36 10.36
C PRO A 139 0.69 13.06 11.80
N PHE A 140 0.34 11.81 12.14
CA PHE A 140 0.06 11.45 13.54
C PHE A 140 1.31 11.50 14.40
N LEU A 141 2.45 10.98 13.93
CA LEU A 141 3.72 11.08 14.66
C LEU A 141 4.17 12.54 14.80
N PHE A 142 3.98 13.35 13.77
CA PHE A 142 4.26 14.79 13.86
C PHE A 142 3.38 15.46 14.92
N TRP A 143 2.07 15.20 14.93
CA TRP A 143 1.14 15.72 15.93
C TRP A 143 1.50 15.26 17.36
N ILE A 144 1.73 13.97 17.58
CA ILE A 144 2.08 13.41 18.89
C ILE A 144 3.38 14.00 19.39
N THR A 145 4.36 14.14 18.51
CA THR A 145 5.64 14.75 18.86
C THR A 145 5.48 16.20 19.26
N LEU A 146 4.67 16.98 18.57
CA LEU A 146 4.34 18.36 18.95
C LEU A 146 3.67 18.42 20.32
N ARG A 147 2.60 17.64 20.47
CA ARG A 147 1.75 17.63 21.66
C ARG A 147 2.51 17.25 22.93
N PHE A 148 3.36 16.25 22.83
CA PHE A 148 4.06 15.66 23.97
C PHE A 148 5.57 15.94 23.98
N TYR A 149 6.04 16.92 23.21
CA TYR A 149 7.47 17.23 23.10
C TYR A 149 8.14 17.45 24.46
N LYS A 150 7.44 18.06 25.42
CA LYS A 150 7.97 18.34 26.77
C LYS A 150 7.86 17.15 27.74
N ASP A 151 7.03 16.16 27.45
CA ASP A 151 6.74 15.00 28.32
C ASP A 151 7.25 13.72 27.69
N ASN A 152 8.42 13.24 28.12
CA ASN A 152 9.06 12.05 27.54
C ASN A 152 8.23 10.78 27.72
N LEU A 153 7.51 10.63 28.84
CA LEU A 153 6.71 9.43 29.09
C LEU A 153 5.52 9.37 28.14
N LYS A 154 4.78 10.48 28.01
CA LYS A 154 3.67 10.54 27.05
C LYS A 154 4.16 10.42 25.62
N LEU A 155 5.28 11.07 25.28
CA LEU A 155 5.89 10.91 23.95
C LEU A 155 6.22 9.45 23.67
N PHE A 156 6.83 8.73 24.62
CA PHE A 156 7.12 7.31 24.51
C PHE A 156 5.85 6.47 24.30
N LEU A 157 4.86 6.62 25.20
CA LEU A 157 3.65 5.81 25.16
C LEU A 157 2.83 6.03 23.89
N PHE A 158 2.58 7.30 23.52
CA PHE A 158 1.71 7.61 22.38
C PHE A 158 2.40 7.38 21.03
N SER A 159 3.71 7.66 20.90
CA SER A 159 4.43 7.33 19.67
C SER A 159 4.54 5.82 19.49
N GLY A 160 4.82 5.07 20.57
CA GLY A 160 4.86 3.61 20.54
C GLY A 160 3.52 2.99 20.15
N ALA A 161 2.43 3.39 20.79
CA ALA A 161 1.09 2.92 20.45
C ALA A 161 0.72 3.24 18.98
N THR A 162 1.04 4.45 18.51
CA THR A 162 0.76 4.85 17.13
C THR A 162 1.57 4.02 16.12
N THR A 163 2.85 3.78 16.39
CA THR A 163 3.67 2.93 15.51
C THR A 163 3.22 1.48 15.52
N ALA A 164 2.67 0.97 16.62
CA ALA A 164 2.10 -0.37 16.70
C ALA A 164 0.79 -0.49 15.91
N ILE A 165 -0.11 0.51 16.01
CA ILE A 165 -1.36 0.53 15.25
C ILE A 165 -1.09 0.61 13.73
N PHE A 166 -0.16 1.46 13.32
CA PHE A 166 0.22 1.64 11.92
C PHE A 166 1.48 0.83 11.53
N SER A 167 1.73 -0.30 12.21
CA SER A 167 2.91 -1.14 11.98
C SER A 167 3.02 -1.66 10.55
N PHE A 168 1.93 -1.69 9.80
CA PHE A 168 1.93 -1.97 8.35
C PHE A 168 2.91 -1.08 7.58
N ALA A 169 3.10 0.18 7.99
CA ALA A 169 4.06 1.11 7.41
C ALA A 169 5.52 0.59 7.44
N TYR A 170 5.82 -0.28 8.40
CA TYR A 170 7.18 -0.77 8.65
C TYR A 170 7.42 -2.18 8.09
N THR A 171 6.39 -2.91 7.74
CA THR A 171 6.52 -4.29 7.22
C THR A 171 7.07 -4.34 5.81
N ASN A 172 6.94 -3.26 5.04
CA ASN A 172 7.70 -3.03 3.82
C ASN A 172 8.98 -2.27 4.20
N GLN A 173 10.13 -2.92 4.12
CA GLN A 173 11.40 -2.41 4.62
C GLN A 173 11.75 -0.98 4.13
N PRO A 174 11.71 -0.67 2.83
CA PRO A 174 11.96 0.69 2.35
C PRO A 174 10.98 1.72 2.91
N LEU A 175 9.70 1.37 3.03
CA LEU A 175 8.69 2.25 3.63
C LEU A 175 8.92 2.45 5.12
N GLY A 176 9.39 1.42 5.82
CA GLY A 176 9.81 1.52 7.22
C GLY A 176 10.95 2.51 7.42
N VAL A 177 11.93 2.54 6.50
CA VAL A 177 13.00 3.56 6.50
C VAL A 177 12.42 4.95 6.30
N ILE A 178 11.49 5.14 5.35
CA ILE A 178 10.82 6.43 5.11
C ILE A 178 10.01 6.88 6.33
N ALA A 179 9.29 5.98 6.99
CA ALA A 179 8.56 6.29 8.22
C ALA A 179 9.48 6.76 9.35
N ASN A 180 10.62 6.08 9.56
CA ASN A 180 11.62 6.50 10.53
C ASN A 180 12.29 7.84 10.15
N LEU A 181 12.61 8.03 8.87
CA LEU A 181 13.16 9.29 8.37
C LEU A 181 12.16 10.44 8.56
N SER A 182 10.88 10.22 8.32
CA SER A 182 9.84 11.22 8.58
C SER A 182 9.75 11.60 10.06
N SER A 183 9.92 10.63 10.97
CA SER A 183 9.97 10.87 12.42
C SER A 183 11.18 11.71 12.80
N LEU A 184 12.36 11.39 12.25
CA LEU A 184 13.59 12.15 12.47
C LEU A 184 13.47 13.60 11.99
N VAL A 185 12.94 13.79 10.78
CA VAL A 185 12.72 15.12 10.19
C VAL A 185 11.66 15.89 10.95
N SER A 186 10.59 15.23 11.39
CA SER A 186 9.55 15.83 12.25
C SER A 186 10.15 16.36 13.55
N LEU A 187 10.93 15.54 14.24
CA LEU A 187 11.64 15.94 15.45
C LEU A 187 12.60 17.11 15.22
N TYR A 188 13.33 17.12 14.11
CA TYR A 188 14.20 18.23 13.73
C TYR A 188 13.41 19.53 13.58
N ILE A 189 12.30 19.50 12.81
CA ILE A 189 11.43 20.67 12.59
C ILE A 189 10.84 21.15 13.92
N ILE A 190 10.31 20.23 14.74
CA ILE A 190 9.67 20.55 16.01
C ILE A 190 10.68 21.12 17.02
N SER A 191 11.85 20.49 17.15
CA SER A 191 12.93 20.98 18.03
C SER A 191 13.32 22.41 17.68
N PHE A 192 13.42 22.70 16.37
CA PHE A 192 13.72 24.05 15.92
C PHE A 192 12.55 25.02 16.16
N HIS A 193 11.32 24.58 15.92
CA HIS A 193 10.13 25.41 16.14
C HIS A 193 9.94 25.78 17.60
N VAL A 194 10.07 24.81 18.52
CA VAL A 194 9.85 24.98 19.97
C VAL A 194 10.98 25.82 20.59
N ASN A 195 12.23 25.51 20.30
CA ASN A 195 13.39 26.10 20.94
C ASN A 195 13.94 27.32 20.20
N LYS A 196 13.40 27.66 19.02
CA LYS A 196 13.90 28.72 18.09
C LYS A 196 15.34 28.54 17.63
N LYS A 197 16.02 27.51 18.12
CA LYS A 197 17.39 27.09 17.76
C LYS A 197 17.50 25.58 17.88
N MET A 198 18.48 25.01 17.19
CA MET A 198 18.75 23.57 17.31
C MET A 198 19.57 23.30 18.57
N VAL A 199 19.03 22.47 19.46
CA VAL A 199 19.72 21.92 20.63
C VAL A 199 19.93 20.43 20.38
N TYR A 200 21.11 20.07 19.91
CA TYR A 200 21.39 18.69 19.42
C TYR A 200 21.22 17.62 20.50
N SER A 201 21.59 17.91 21.75
CA SER A 201 21.44 16.97 22.85
C SER A 201 19.96 16.68 23.16
N GLU A 202 19.12 17.70 23.14
CA GLU A 202 17.68 17.54 23.34
C GLU A 202 17.03 16.81 22.16
N PHE A 203 17.39 17.19 20.94
CA PHE A 203 16.94 16.50 19.73
C PHE A 203 17.28 15.00 19.79
N LEU A 204 18.53 14.65 20.08
CA LEU A 204 18.97 13.25 20.16
C LEU A 204 18.22 12.50 21.27
N LYS A 205 18.05 13.13 22.45
CA LYS A 205 17.26 12.54 23.54
C LYS A 205 15.83 12.23 23.10
N LYS A 206 15.15 13.16 22.43
CA LYS A 206 13.78 12.94 21.94
C LYS A 206 13.72 11.88 20.86
N TYR A 207 14.68 11.85 19.96
CA TYR A 207 14.78 10.80 18.94
C TYR A 207 14.95 9.42 19.56
N LEU A 208 15.81 9.29 20.57
CA LEU A 208 15.99 8.04 21.31
C LEU A 208 14.72 7.60 22.05
N VAL A 209 13.92 8.55 22.57
CA VAL A 209 12.61 8.25 23.17
C VAL A 209 11.65 7.67 22.13
N VAL A 210 11.53 8.29 20.95
CA VAL A 210 10.63 7.80 19.90
C VAL A 210 11.13 6.47 19.32
N LEU A 211 12.44 6.32 19.11
CA LEU A 211 13.04 5.09 18.61
C LEU A 211 12.87 3.91 19.61
N SER A 212 13.11 4.16 20.88
CA SER A 212 12.91 3.12 21.92
C SER A 212 11.44 2.76 22.09
N ALA A 213 10.53 3.73 21.95
CA ALA A 213 9.09 3.45 21.91
C ALA A 213 8.73 2.56 20.72
N PHE A 214 9.21 2.90 19.52
CA PHE A 214 9.02 2.07 18.33
C PHE A 214 9.52 0.64 18.56
N ILE A 215 10.75 0.46 19.04
CA ILE A 215 11.32 -0.86 19.31
C ILE A 215 10.47 -1.62 20.34
N PHE A 216 10.16 -1.00 21.48
CA PHE A 216 9.45 -1.66 22.59
C PHE A 216 8.04 -2.12 22.17
N PHE A 217 7.26 -1.24 21.53
CA PHE A 217 5.88 -1.56 21.15
C PHE A 217 5.77 -2.48 19.94
N ASN A 218 6.85 -2.66 19.16
CA ASN A 218 6.88 -3.48 17.96
C ASN A 218 7.83 -4.69 18.08
N LEU A 219 8.42 -4.95 19.25
CA LEU A 219 9.43 -6.00 19.47
C LEU A 219 8.94 -7.39 19.03
N TRP A 220 7.67 -7.68 19.21
CA TRP A 220 7.04 -8.97 18.92
C TRP A 220 7.14 -9.39 17.44
N TRP A 221 7.25 -8.44 16.52
CA TRP A 221 7.43 -8.74 15.10
C TRP A 221 8.81 -8.31 14.57
N LEU A 222 9.45 -7.32 15.19
CA LEU A 222 10.78 -6.85 14.78
C LEU A 222 11.83 -7.94 14.88
N LEU A 223 11.74 -8.84 15.86
CA LEU A 223 12.65 -9.97 15.98
C LEU A 223 12.55 -10.87 14.74
N ASN A 224 11.35 -11.19 14.29
CA ASN A 224 11.14 -12.00 13.10
C ASN A 224 11.68 -11.29 11.84
N LEU A 225 11.40 -9.97 11.73
CA LEU A 225 11.93 -9.17 10.62
C LEU A 225 13.45 -9.14 10.60
N PHE A 226 14.10 -9.05 11.76
CA PHE A 226 15.54 -9.03 11.88
C PHE A 226 16.18 -10.33 11.36
N TYR A 227 15.65 -11.50 11.78
CA TYR A 227 16.12 -12.79 11.27
C TYR A 227 15.92 -12.92 9.75
N GLY A 228 14.74 -12.54 9.25
CA GLY A 228 14.48 -12.60 7.83
C GLY A 228 15.25 -11.57 7.00
N ALA A 229 15.59 -10.43 7.58
CA ALA A 229 16.45 -9.46 6.90
C ALA A 229 17.87 -9.97 6.73
N ILE A 230 18.42 -10.68 7.71
CA ILE A 230 19.75 -11.32 7.59
C ILE A 230 19.74 -12.36 6.45
N ASP A 231 18.72 -13.21 6.42
CA ASP A 231 18.55 -14.21 5.36
C ASP A 231 18.36 -13.55 3.99
N ALA A 232 17.48 -12.58 3.88
CA ALA A 232 17.22 -11.84 2.65
C ALA A 232 18.46 -11.09 2.13
N LEU A 233 19.29 -10.53 3.02
CA LEU A 233 20.55 -9.86 2.63
C LEU A 233 21.57 -10.83 2.06
N SER A 234 21.61 -12.07 2.56
CA SER A 234 22.51 -13.11 2.06
C SER A 234 22.15 -13.58 0.64
N HIS A 235 20.87 -13.49 0.27
CA HIS A 235 20.33 -13.92 -1.02
C HIS A 235 19.93 -12.75 -1.93
N TYR A 236 20.28 -11.50 -1.54
CA TYR A 236 19.85 -10.32 -2.29
C TYR A 236 20.56 -10.22 -3.65
N ASP A 237 19.77 -10.35 -4.71
CA ASP A 237 20.25 -10.21 -6.08
C ASP A 237 20.27 -8.74 -6.52
N ARG A 238 21.47 -8.16 -6.57
CA ARG A 238 21.68 -6.78 -7.05
C ARG A 238 21.32 -6.63 -8.53
N THR A 239 21.53 -7.67 -9.33
CA THR A 239 21.26 -7.63 -10.77
C THR A 239 19.77 -7.50 -11.02
N PHE A 240 18.94 -8.17 -10.24
CA PHE A 240 17.49 -8.04 -10.30
C PHE A 240 17.02 -6.60 -9.96
N ALA A 241 17.56 -6.01 -8.90
CA ALA A 241 17.17 -4.65 -8.53
C ALA A 241 17.58 -3.62 -9.59
N GLN A 242 18.77 -3.79 -10.20
CA GLN A 242 19.24 -2.94 -11.29
C GLN A 242 18.41 -3.13 -12.55
N ALA A 243 18.11 -4.37 -12.92
CA ALA A 243 17.25 -4.68 -14.06
C ALA A 243 15.84 -4.09 -13.85
N TRP A 244 15.29 -4.21 -12.66
CA TRP A 244 14.00 -3.61 -12.30
C TRP A 244 14.03 -2.09 -12.46
N LEU A 245 15.05 -1.42 -11.90
CA LEU A 245 15.17 0.04 -12.01
C LEU A 245 15.27 0.47 -13.48
N ASN A 246 16.06 -0.22 -14.30
CA ASN A 246 16.25 0.11 -15.71
C ASN A 246 14.99 -0.14 -16.55
N GLN A 247 14.23 -1.19 -16.24
CA GLN A 247 13.00 -1.54 -16.97
C GLN A 247 11.80 -0.69 -16.56
N THR A 248 11.79 -0.19 -15.34
CA THR A 248 10.63 0.48 -14.75
C THR A 248 10.89 1.95 -14.42
N VAL A 249 11.99 2.52 -14.95
CA VAL A 249 12.40 3.89 -14.64
C VAL A 249 11.31 4.92 -14.93
N ASP A 250 10.57 4.74 -16.01
CA ASP A 250 9.51 5.66 -16.41
C ASP A 250 8.28 5.58 -15.51
N SER A 251 8.02 4.40 -14.93
CA SER A 251 6.89 4.17 -14.01
C SER A 251 7.27 4.30 -12.53
N THR A 252 8.55 4.11 -12.18
CA THR A 252 9.01 4.10 -10.78
C THR A 252 9.80 5.34 -10.39
N ALA A 253 10.13 6.21 -11.35
CA ALA A 253 10.84 7.47 -11.15
C ALA A 253 10.14 8.60 -11.92
N ALA A 254 9.85 9.71 -11.26
CA ALA A 254 9.12 10.82 -11.86
C ALA A 254 10.04 11.83 -12.56
N PRO A 255 9.71 12.31 -13.76
CA PRO A 255 10.31 13.53 -14.28
C PRO A 255 10.13 14.70 -13.30
N ILE A 256 11.11 15.60 -13.27
CA ILE A 256 11.07 16.75 -12.34
C ILE A 256 9.78 17.56 -12.46
N PHE A 257 9.26 17.70 -13.67
CA PHE A 257 8.00 18.40 -13.91
C PHE A 257 6.83 17.77 -13.16
N LYS A 258 6.70 16.45 -13.18
CA LYS A 258 5.68 15.71 -12.41
C LYS A 258 5.87 15.85 -10.90
N CYS A 259 7.11 15.94 -10.41
CA CYS A 259 7.36 16.27 -9.01
C CYS A 259 6.86 17.67 -8.66
N LEU A 260 7.12 18.66 -9.51
CA LEU A 260 6.68 20.05 -9.28
C LEU A 260 5.16 20.21 -9.31
N THR A 261 4.47 19.43 -10.13
CA THR A 261 3.00 19.40 -10.22
C THR A 261 2.33 18.50 -9.18
N LEU A 262 3.09 17.75 -8.36
CA LEU A 262 2.56 16.75 -7.43
C LEU A 262 1.72 15.65 -8.12
N THR A 263 2.04 15.34 -9.38
CA THR A 263 1.37 14.34 -10.21
C THR A 263 2.30 13.19 -10.60
N PHE A 264 3.25 12.85 -9.73
CA PHE A 264 4.33 11.92 -10.04
C PHE A 264 3.93 10.45 -9.98
N LEU A 265 2.78 10.14 -9.42
CA LEU A 265 2.29 8.76 -9.33
C LEU A 265 1.42 8.35 -10.49
N THR A 266 1.52 8.96 -11.63
CA THR A 266 0.85 8.39 -12.79
C THR A 266 1.50 7.05 -13.11
N TYR A 267 1.05 5.99 -12.41
CA TYR A 267 1.17 4.66 -12.95
C TYR A 267 0.52 4.69 -14.33
N ASP A 268 1.23 4.27 -15.35
CA ASP A 268 0.68 4.05 -16.70
C ASP A 268 -0.44 2.99 -16.72
N TYR A 269 -0.80 2.49 -15.54
CA TYR A 269 -1.91 1.58 -15.31
C TYR A 269 -3.24 2.36 -15.21
N GLY A 270 -3.48 3.23 -16.22
CA GLY A 270 -4.82 3.64 -16.61
C GLY A 270 -5.76 4.12 -15.51
N PHE A 271 -5.34 5.10 -14.71
CA PHE A 271 -6.30 5.91 -13.97
C PHE A 271 -7.01 6.83 -14.95
N ASP A 272 -7.89 6.29 -15.78
CA ASP A 272 -8.45 7.01 -16.91
C ASP A 272 -9.04 8.37 -16.50
N PHE A 273 -9.80 8.42 -15.40
CA PHE A 273 -10.39 9.67 -14.97
C PHE A 273 -9.41 10.60 -14.26
N ILE A 274 -8.72 10.11 -13.23
CA ILE A 274 -7.77 10.90 -12.43
C ILE A 274 -6.56 11.28 -13.28
N GLY A 275 -5.99 10.33 -14.03
CA GLY A 275 -4.86 10.56 -14.92
C GLY A 275 -5.18 11.57 -16.02
N ASN A 276 -6.31 11.44 -16.69
CA ASN A 276 -6.74 12.37 -17.74
C ASN A 276 -7.02 13.76 -17.18
N LEU A 277 -7.61 13.87 -16.00
CA LEU A 277 -7.87 15.16 -15.35
C LEU A 277 -6.57 15.91 -15.06
N TYR A 278 -5.61 15.24 -14.39
CA TYR A 278 -4.39 15.89 -13.93
C TYR A 278 -3.31 16.02 -15.00
N ASN A 279 -3.28 15.14 -16.00
CA ASN A 279 -2.36 15.22 -17.14
C ASN A 279 -2.88 16.08 -18.30
N SER A 280 -4.09 16.65 -18.18
CA SER A 280 -4.60 17.64 -19.14
C SER A 280 -3.82 18.96 -19.06
N PHE A 281 -3.80 19.75 -20.13
CA PHE A 281 -3.17 21.06 -20.11
C PHE A 281 -3.72 21.98 -19.00
N PRO A 282 -5.05 22.11 -18.79
CA PRO A 282 -5.57 22.83 -17.64
C PRO A 282 -5.15 22.22 -16.30
N GLY A 283 -5.10 20.89 -16.22
CA GLY A 283 -4.66 20.17 -15.04
C GLY A 283 -3.24 20.54 -14.64
N TYR A 284 -2.31 20.57 -15.57
CA TYR A 284 -0.93 21.00 -15.30
C TYR A 284 -0.83 22.43 -14.81
N ILE A 285 -1.61 23.37 -15.39
CA ILE A 285 -1.60 24.76 -14.92
C ILE A 285 -2.05 24.85 -13.46
N VAL A 286 -3.15 24.16 -13.12
CA VAL A 286 -3.68 24.19 -11.75
C VAL A 286 -2.75 23.49 -10.77
N THR A 287 -2.18 22.36 -11.14
CA THR A 287 -1.29 21.58 -10.26
C THR A 287 0.06 22.24 -10.03
N LEU A 288 0.50 23.18 -10.86
CA LEU A 288 1.66 24.04 -10.63
C LEU A 288 1.42 25.16 -9.59
N ILE A 289 0.16 25.49 -9.27
CA ILE A 289 -0.16 26.59 -8.36
C ILE A 289 0.56 26.46 -7.01
N PRO A 290 0.53 25.31 -6.28
CA PRO A 290 1.14 25.23 -4.96
C PRO A 290 2.63 25.54 -4.97
N ILE A 291 3.39 24.97 -5.90
CA ILE A 291 4.84 25.21 -5.96
C ILE A 291 5.16 26.65 -6.35
N THR A 292 4.43 27.20 -7.30
CA THR A 292 4.60 28.59 -7.74
C THR A 292 4.32 29.56 -6.60
N LEU A 293 3.26 29.35 -5.83
CA LEU A 293 2.93 30.14 -4.64
C LEU A 293 4.00 30.04 -3.56
N VAL A 294 4.50 28.83 -3.29
CA VAL A 294 5.56 28.61 -2.31
C VAL A 294 6.82 29.37 -2.72
N VAL A 295 7.24 29.21 -3.98
CA VAL A 295 8.41 29.93 -4.51
C VAL A 295 8.19 31.45 -4.43
N TRP A 296 7.05 31.93 -4.91
CA TRP A 296 6.73 33.35 -4.85
C TRP A 296 6.80 33.90 -3.42
N ILE A 297 6.16 33.26 -2.45
CA ILE A 297 6.15 33.71 -1.05
C ILE A 297 7.55 33.62 -0.43
N CYS A 298 8.31 32.55 -0.67
CA CYS A 298 9.65 32.38 -0.13
C CYS A 298 10.61 33.47 -0.63
N PHE A 299 10.45 33.92 -1.88
CA PHE A 299 11.34 34.93 -2.46
C PHE A 299 10.88 36.37 -2.23
N PHE A 300 9.57 36.63 -2.21
CA PHE A 300 9.07 38.01 -2.19
C PHE A 300 8.51 38.46 -0.82
N SER A 301 8.05 37.55 0.04
CA SER A 301 7.58 37.95 1.36
C SER A 301 8.73 38.15 2.34
N ARG A 302 8.90 39.42 2.78
CA ARG A 302 9.94 39.77 3.78
C ARG A 302 9.76 39.01 5.10
N GLN A 303 8.52 38.79 5.53
CA GLN A 303 8.21 38.09 6.78
C GLN A 303 8.67 36.63 6.71
N ILE A 304 8.36 35.94 5.62
CA ILE A 304 8.71 34.52 5.41
C ILE A 304 10.22 34.33 5.32
N ARG A 305 10.92 35.27 4.67
CA ARG A 305 12.40 35.21 4.58
C ARG A 305 13.11 35.37 5.94
N GLN A 306 12.46 36.04 6.89
CA GLN A 306 13.01 36.20 8.24
C GLN A 306 12.80 34.96 9.13
N GLU A 307 11.87 34.08 8.76
CA GLU A 307 11.59 32.85 9.48
C GLU A 307 12.61 31.75 9.17
N LYS A 308 13.50 31.48 10.13
CA LYS A 308 14.61 30.53 9.95
C LYS A 308 14.17 29.07 9.67
N ILE A 309 12.95 28.70 10.01
CA ILE A 309 12.45 27.32 9.84
C ILE A 309 12.06 27.05 8.37
N ILE A 310 11.49 28.02 7.68
CA ILE A 310 10.96 27.86 6.33
C ILE A 310 12.03 27.48 5.31
N PRO A 311 13.20 28.16 5.22
CA PRO A 311 14.24 27.74 4.28
C PRO A 311 14.80 26.35 4.61
N ARG A 312 14.76 25.90 5.87
CA ARG A 312 15.18 24.54 6.24
C ARG A 312 14.21 23.49 5.70
N ILE A 313 12.90 23.70 5.90
CA ILE A 313 11.89 22.79 5.35
C ILE A 313 11.95 22.83 3.81
N PHE A 314 12.12 23.99 3.21
CA PHE A 314 12.26 24.13 1.77
C PHE A 314 13.47 23.34 1.22
N PHE A 315 14.61 23.40 1.91
CA PHE A 315 15.78 22.57 1.56
C PHE A 315 15.47 21.08 1.66
N LEU A 316 14.76 20.62 2.72
CA LEU A 316 14.34 19.22 2.86
C LEU A 316 13.37 18.81 1.74
N VAL A 317 12.50 19.72 1.30
CA VAL A 317 11.59 19.50 0.17
C VAL A 317 12.40 19.30 -1.13
N LEU A 318 13.41 20.15 -1.38
CA LEU A 318 14.28 19.99 -2.55
C LEU A 318 15.04 18.66 -2.54
N LEU A 319 15.53 18.26 -1.36
CA LEU A 319 16.19 16.97 -1.18
C LEU A 319 15.21 15.80 -1.43
N ALA A 320 14.00 15.91 -0.94
CA ALA A 320 12.96 14.90 -1.19
C ALA A 320 12.56 14.82 -2.67
N ILE A 321 12.47 15.94 -3.38
CA ILE A 321 12.28 15.97 -4.84
C ILE A 321 13.43 15.25 -5.55
N PHE A 322 14.70 15.52 -5.15
CA PHE A 322 15.85 14.84 -5.73
C PHE A 322 15.74 13.32 -5.62
N PHE A 323 15.36 12.80 -4.46
CA PHE A 323 15.19 11.35 -4.28
C PHE A 323 13.94 10.81 -5.01
N THR A 324 12.83 11.55 -5.00
CA THR A 324 11.57 11.12 -5.67
C THR A 324 11.74 10.98 -7.18
N LYS A 325 12.45 11.92 -7.83
CA LYS A 325 12.69 11.82 -9.27
C LYS A 325 13.64 10.67 -9.66
N GLY A 326 14.37 10.13 -8.70
CA GLY A 326 15.29 9.02 -8.93
C GLY A 326 16.36 9.33 -9.99
N PRO A 327 16.59 8.40 -10.94
CA PRO A 327 17.62 8.56 -11.98
C PRO A 327 17.29 9.59 -13.06
N ASN A 328 16.10 10.21 -13.05
CA ASN A 328 15.74 11.24 -14.03
C ASN A 328 16.57 12.51 -13.88
N PRO A 329 16.82 13.27 -14.98
CA PRO A 329 17.48 14.58 -14.91
C PRO A 329 16.72 15.60 -14.03
N PRO A 330 17.42 16.62 -13.48
CA PRO A 330 18.85 16.78 -13.38
C PRO A 330 19.46 15.93 -12.26
N PHE A 331 20.78 15.69 -12.29
CA PHE A 331 21.54 14.92 -11.27
C PHE A 331 21.12 13.44 -11.11
N GLY A 332 20.51 12.82 -12.12
CA GLY A 332 20.14 11.40 -12.08
C GLY A 332 21.35 10.48 -11.88
N THR A 333 22.50 10.82 -12.43
CA THR A 333 23.77 10.09 -12.25
C THR A 333 24.20 9.99 -10.79
N LEU A 334 23.91 11.00 -9.96
CA LEU A 334 24.18 10.94 -8.53
C LEU A 334 23.27 9.93 -7.83
N TYR A 335 22.00 9.84 -8.24
CA TYR A 335 21.10 8.82 -7.72
C TYR A 335 21.60 7.41 -8.08
N LEU A 336 21.98 7.20 -9.34
CA LEU A 336 22.55 5.91 -9.79
C LEU A 336 23.83 5.57 -9.05
N PHE A 337 24.72 6.54 -8.84
CA PHE A 337 25.93 6.35 -8.03
C PHE A 337 25.59 5.87 -6.61
N LEU A 338 24.60 6.49 -5.95
CA LEU A 338 24.13 6.04 -4.63
C LEU A 338 23.56 4.61 -4.71
N PHE A 339 22.78 4.33 -5.76
CA PHE A 339 22.16 3.02 -5.96
C PHE A 339 23.17 1.91 -6.16
N GLU A 340 24.26 2.17 -6.88
CA GLU A 340 25.31 1.20 -7.20
C GLU A 340 26.32 0.99 -6.07
N HIS A 341 26.65 2.05 -5.31
CA HIS A 341 27.78 2.00 -4.37
C HIS A 341 27.39 1.93 -2.90
N PHE A 342 26.18 2.38 -2.53
CA PHE A 342 25.77 2.36 -1.12
C PHE A 342 25.03 1.08 -0.78
N PRO A 343 25.49 0.33 0.23
CA PRO A 343 24.78 -0.83 0.73
C PRO A 343 23.34 -0.47 1.13
N LEU A 344 22.41 -1.37 0.84
CA LEU A 344 20.98 -1.22 1.14
C LEU A 344 20.23 -0.13 0.34
N PHE A 345 20.91 0.78 -0.38
CA PHE A 345 20.19 1.78 -1.16
C PHE A 345 19.38 1.17 -2.31
N HIS A 346 19.74 -0.04 -2.76
CA HIS A 346 18.97 -0.82 -3.75
C HIS A 346 17.51 -1.09 -3.36
N MET A 347 17.17 -1.03 -2.06
CA MET A 347 15.79 -1.17 -1.61
C MET A 347 14.88 -0.04 -2.15
N PHE A 348 15.45 1.08 -2.59
CA PHE A 348 14.73 2.23 -3.15
C PHE A 348 14.62 2.16 -4.68
N LYS A 349 14.54 0.96 -5.25
CA LYS A 349 14.35 0.73 -6.70
C LYS A 349 13.08 1.38 -7.28
N SER A 350 12.10 1.71 -6.45
CA SER A 350 10.89 2.45 -6.83
C SER A 350 10.84 3.77 -6.04
N PRO A 351 11.61 4.79 -6.46
CA PRO A 351 11.79 6.03 -5.69
C PRO A 351 10.50 6.81 -5.46
N ILE A 352 9.59 6.83 -6.44
CA ILE A 352 8.29 7.51 -6.33
C ILE A 352 7.51 7.00 -5.11
N GLU A 353 7.32 5.70 -5.02
CA GLU A 353 6.51 5.08 -3.97
C GLU A 353 7.08 5.26 -2.57
N LYS A 354 8.35 5.58 -2.45
CA LYS A 354 9.04 5.70 -1.17
C LYS A 354 9.28 7.17 -0.83
N PHE A 355 10.14 7.84 -1.57
CA PHE A 355 10.48 9.23 -1.29
C PHE A 355 9.36 10.22 -1.65
N GLY A 356 8.47 9.86 -2.58
CA GLY A 356 7.31 10.68 -2.92
C GLY A 356 6.37 10.92 -1.74
N LEU A 357 6.18 9.91 -0.87
CA LEU A 357 5.39 10.07 0.36
C LEU A 357 6.02 11.10 1.31
N LEU A 358 7.34 11.00 1.52
CA LEU A 358 8.08 11.95 2.33
C LEU A 358 8.05 13.36 1.72
N TYR A 359 8.18 13.46 0.41
CA TYR A 359 8.13 14.72 -0.32
C TYR A 359 6.81 15.46 -0.09
N ILE A 360 5.67 14.79 -0.28
CA ILE A 360 4.35 15.42 -0.07
C ILE A 360 4.16 15.83 1.39
N PHE A 361 4.56 14.99 2.33
CA PHE A 361 4.50 15.31 3.74
C PHE A 361 5.30 16.58 4.06
N LEU A 362 6.55 16.66 3.61
CA LEU A 362 7.41 17.83 3.81
C LEU A 362 6.87 19.08 3.12
N PHE A 363 6.35 18.94 1.90
CA PHE A 363 5.73 20.04 1.19
C PHE A 363 4.49 20.56 1.91
N THR A 364 3.67 19.66 2.48
CA THR A 364 2.52 20.04 3.31
C THR A 364 2.95 20.73 4.59
N LEU A 365 4.03 20.28 5.25
CA LEU A 365 4.60 20.99 6.39
C LEU A 365 5.12 22.38 6.00
N LEU A 366 5.72 22.52 4.82
CA LEU A 366 6.14 23.83 4.31
C LEU A 366 4.95 24.78 4.16
N LEU A 367 3.84 24.31 3.55
CA LEU A 367 2.59 25.08 3.46
C LEU A 367 2.04 25.44 4.84
N LEU A 368 2.03 24.51 5.76
CA LEU A 368 1.57 24.71 7.14
C LEU A 368 2.35 25.83 7.83
N PHE A 369 3.69 25.83 7.74
CA PHE A 369 4.51 26.90 8.34
C PHE A 369 4.42 28.23 7.58
N ILE A 370 4.16 28.22 6.28
CA ILE A 370 3.84 29.43 5.52
C ILE A 370 2.53 30.03 6.03
N PHE A 371 1.44 29.25 6.14
CA PHE A 371 0.17 29.72 6.68
C PHE A 371 0.29 30.28 8.11
N LEU A 372 1.13 29.67 8.93
CA LEU A 372 1.36 30.13 10.32
C LEU A 372 2.04 31.51 10.36
N ASN A 373 2.89 31.81 9.39
CA ASN A 373 3.77 32.98 9.44
C ASN A 373 3.35 34.12 8.49
N ILE A 374 2.38 33.93 7.59
CA ILE A 374 1.83 35.02 6.77
C ILE A 374 0.94 35.92 7.63
N LYS A 375 1.47 37.07 8.05
CA LYS A 375 0.73 38.08 8.82
C LYS A 375 0.11 39.18 7.94
N ASN A 376 0.67 39.40 6.74
CA ASN A 376 0.14 40.36 5.80
C ASN A 376 -1.24 39.92 5.29
N SER A 377 -2.28 40.68 5.59
CA SER A 377 -3.66 40.32 5.26
C SER A 377 -3.90 40.15 3.76
N LYS A 378 -3.18 40.91 2.92
CA LYS A 378 -3.30 40.86 1.46
C LYS A 378 -2.63 39.59 0.89
N GLU A 379 -1.38 39.32 1.29
CA GLU A 379 -0.68 38.09 0.90
C GLU A 379 -1.42 36.85 1.37
N ASN A 380 -1.95 36.88 2.60
CA ASN A 380 -2.71 35.78 3.19
C ASN A 380 -4.00 35.50 2.39
N LYS A 381 -4.77 36.54 2.03
CA LYS A 381 -5.99 36.38 1.20
C LYS A 381 -5.67 35.76 -0.17
N ILE A 382 -4.63 36.26 -0.83
CA ILE A 382 -4.20 35.76 -2.14
C ILE A 382 -3.81 34.28 -2.00
N PHE A 383 -3.00 33.93 -0.99
CA PHE A 383 -2.56 32.56 -0.77
C PHE A 383 -3.73 31.61 -0.51
N HIS A 384 -4.69 32.01 0.35
CA HIS A 384 -5.91 31.23 0.58
C HIS A 384 -6.70 31.02 -0.70
N LEU A 385 -6.92 32.08 -1.48
CA LEU A 385 -7.72 32.01 -2.72
C LEU A 385 -7.13 30.99 -3.71
N PHE A 386 -5.83 31.05 -3.95
CA PHE A 386 -5.18 30.13 -4.88
C PHE A 386 -5.14 28.69 -4.38
N ILE A 387 -4.89 28.48 -3.07
CA ILE A 387 -4.95 27.14 -2.48
C ILE A 387 -6.38 26.58 -2.52
N ILE A 388 -7.40 27.39 -2.26
CA ILE A 388 -8.80 26.97 -2.40
C ILE A 388 -9.11 26.59 -3.85
N GLY A 389 -8.70 27.40 -4.82
CA GLY A 389 -8.88 27.08 -6.25
C GLY A 389 -8.23 25.75 -6.64
N TYR A 390 -6.99 25.53 -6.20
CA TYR A 390 -6.29 24.26 -6.38
C TYR A 390 -7.06 23.10 -5.73
N LEU A 391 -7.50 23.25 -4.48
CA LEU A 391 -8.22 22.20 -3.75
C LEU A 391 -9.58 21.88 -4.37
N ILE A 392 -10.32 22.89 -4.88
CA ILE A 392 -11.58 22.66 -5.60
C ILE A 392 -11.32 21.77 -6.83
N PHE A 393 -10.27 22.05 -7.59
CA PHE A 393 -9.89 21.22 -8.74
C PHE A 393 -9.52 19.80 -8.32
N CYS A 394 -8.65 19.64 -7.31
CA CYS A 394 -8.24 18.32 -6.81
C CYS A 394 -9.40 17.55 -6.13
N PHE A 395 -10.47 18.22 -5.74
CA PHE A 395 -11.65 17.62 -5.12
C PHE A 395 -12.62 16.99 -6.13
N ILE A 396 -12.47 17.27 -7.42
CA ILE A 396 -13.36 16.76 -8.48
C ILE A 396 -13.54 15.24 -8.44
N PRO A 397 -12.47 14.40 -8.34
CA PRO A 397 -12.64 12.95 -8.27
C PRO A 397 -13.49 12.49 -7.08
N ILE A 398 -13.31 13.12 -5.92
CA ILE A 398 -14.10 12.81 -4.72
C ILE A 398 -15.55 13.25 -4.89
N ALA A 399 -15.78 14.46 -5.40
CA ALA A 399 -17.12 15.01 -5.61
C ALA A 399 -17.93 14.21 -6.63
N THR A 400 -17.28 13.70 -7.67
CA THR A 400 -17.90 12.87 -8.71
C THR A 400 -17.98 11.38 -8.33
N GLY A 401 -17.35 10.97 -7.23
CA GLY A 401 -17.22 9.57 -6.83
C GLY A 401 -16.29 8.75 -7.73
N ASN A 402 -15.48 9.36 -8.60
CA ASN A 402 -14.53 8.67 -9.48
C ASN A 402 -13.14 8.58 -8.82
N ILE A 403 -13.10 8.01 -7.62
CA ILE A 403 -11.88 7.89 -6.80
C ILE A 403 -11.18 6.53 -6.91
N LEU A 404 -11.84 5.52 -7.48
CA LEU A 404 -11.21 4.22 -7.70
C LEU A 404 -10.63 4.15 -9.11
N PRO A 405 -9.51 3.43 -9.29
CA PRO A 405 -8.93 3.23 -10.61
C PRO A 405 -9.83 2.35 -11.48
N GLU A 406 -9.96 2.75 -12.73
CA GLU A 406 -10.55 1.95 -13.80
C GLU A 406 -9.51 1.79 -14.90
N HIS A 407 -9.30 0.57 -15.37
CA HIS A 407 -8.27 0.25 -16.38
C HIS A 407 -8.85 -0.48 -17.58
N ASN A 408 -8.30 -0.25 -18.72
CA ASN A 408 -8.67 -0.98 -19.93
C ASN A 408 -7.67 -2.10 -20.27
N HIS A 409 -6.78 -2.55 -19.56
CA HIS A 409 -5.84 -3.68 -19.75
C HIS A 409 -5.82 -4.35 -21.15
N GLY A 410 -6.12 -3.64 -22.23
CA GLY A 410 -6.27 -4.19 -23.56
C GLY A 410 -7.53 -5.05 -23.76
N LEU A 411 -8.49 -4.98 -22.86
CA LEU A 411 -9.75 -5.71 -22.88
C LEU A 411 -10.87 -4.88 -23.51
N ASP A 412 -11.89 -5.55 -24.03
CA ASP A 412 -13.15 -4.89 -24.40
C ASP A 412 -13.99 -4.61 -23.14
N GLY A 413 -13.53 -3.67 -22.34
CA GLY A 413 -14.18 -3.28 -21.10
C GLY A 413 -13.20 -2.71 -20.07
N LYS A 414 -13.72 -2.37 -18.90
CA LYS A 414 -12.96 -1.74 -17.83
C LYS A 414 -12.76 -2.67 -16.64
N ALA A 415 -11.52 -2.73 -16.15
CA ALA A 415 -11.18 -3.41 -14.93
C ALA A 415 -11.18 -2.41 -13.75
N THR A 416 -11.79 -2.80 -12.65
CA THR A 416 -11.90 -1.98 -11.43
C THR A 416 -11.45 -2.75 -10.20
N ARG A 417 -11.34 -2.08 -9.06
CA ARG A 417 -11.14 -2.71 -7.74
C ARG A 417 -12.45 -3.18 -7.11
N GLN A 418 -13.55 -2.99 -7.79
CA GLN A 418 -14.88 -3.34 -7.33
C GLN A 418 -15.17 -4.81 -7.68
N TYR A 419 -15.68 -5.56 -6.73
CA TYR A 419 -15.94 -6.98 -6.85
C TYR A 419 -17.33 -7.34 -6.33
N ILE A 420 -18.03 -8.16 -7.09
CA ILE A 420 -19.31 -8.76 -6.69
C ILE A 420 -19.10 -10.27 -6.65
N ASP A 421 -19.45 -10.89 -5.52
CA ASP A 421 -19.38 -12.35 -5.40
C ASP A 421 -20.43 -13.02 -6.30
N LYS A 422 -19.96 -13.87 -7.20
CA LYS A 422 -20.85 -14.67 -8.03
C LYS A 422 -21.47 -15.81 -7.19
N PRO A 423 -22.72 -16.23 -7.45
CA PRO A 423 -23.34 -17.33 -6.72
C PRO A 423 -22.46 -18.59 -6.70
N GLU A 424 -21.89 -18.97 -7.83
CA GLU A 424 -21.01 -20.13 -7.96
C GLU A 424 -19.73 -20.02 -7.12
N TYR A 425 -19.23 -18.79 -6.87
CA TYR A 425 -18.10 -18.58 -5.98
C TYR A 425 -18.47 -18.76 -4.52
N ILE A 426 -19.69 -18.35 -4.16
CA ILE A 426 -20.24 -18.55 -2.82
C ILE A 426 -20.45 -20.06 -2.56
N ASP A 427 -21.01 -20.78 -3.52
CA ASP A 427 -21.24 -22.22 -3.42
C ASP A 427 -19.93 -22.99 -3.29
N PHE A 428 -18.93 -22.67 -4.11
CA PHE A 428 -17.60 -23.24 -4.01
C PHE A 428 -16.97 -22.98 -2.63
N LYS A 429 -17.00 -21.74 -2.14
CA LYS A 429 -16.46 -21.39 -0.82
C LYS A 429 -17.15 -22.20 0.29
N ASN A 430 -18.47 -22.30 0.25
CA ASN A 430 -19.25 -23.04 1.24
C ASN A 430 -18.90 -24.54 1.22
N ALA A 431 -18.75 -25.13 0.05
CA ALA A 431 -18.34 -26.53 -0.08
C ALA A 431 -16.94 -26.76 0.51
N ILE A 432 -15.97 -25.93 0.15
CA ILE A 432 -14.60 -26.07 0.63
C ILE A 432 -14.47 -25.85 2.15
N ILE A 433 -15.20 -24.89 2.72
CA ILE A 433 -15.17 -24.62 4.18
C ILE A 433 -15.71 -25.81 4.98
N GLN A 434 -16.69 -26.51 4.46
CA GLN A 434 -17.30 -27.68 5.13
C GLN A 434 -16.39 -28.91 5.12
N GLU A 435 -15.42 -28.96 4.23
CA GLU A 435 -14.50 -30.08 4.16
C GLU A 435 -13.52 -30.10 5.35
N LYS A 436 -13.39 -31.24 6.01
CA LYS A 436 -12.53 -31.42 7.19
C LYS A 436 -11.06 -31.65 6.83
N LEU A 437 -10.78 -32.10 5.61
CA LEU A 437 -9.42 -32.41 5.17
C LEU A 437 -8.56 -31.16 5.07
N ASN A 438 -7.30 -31.27 5.51
CA ASN A 438 -6.34 -30.16 5.43
C ASN A 438 -5.43 -30.35 4.21
N TYR A 439 -5.76 -29.72 3.11
CA TYR A 439 -5.03 -29.72 1.85
C TYR A 439 -4.90 -28.29 1.31
N LYS A 440 -4.07 -28.14 0.28
CA LYS A 440 -3.96 -26.90 -0.50
C LYS A 440 -4.76 -27.00 -1.80
N ILE A 441 -5.19 -25.84 -2.28
CA ILE A 441 -5.86 -25.71 -3.59
C ILE A 441 -4.90 -25.04 -4.55
N MET A 442 -4.75 -25.60 -5.74
CA MET A 442 -4.00 -24.98 -6.83
C MET A 442 -4.99 -24.44 -7.86
N SER A 443 -4.85 -23.16 -8.25
CA SER A 443 -5.75 -22.50 -9.18
C SER A 443 -5.13 -22.39 -10.57
N PHE A 444 -5.98 -22.55 -11.61
CA PHE A 444 -5.66 -22.30 -13.00
C PHE A 444 -6.68 -21.30 -13.60
N PRO A 445 -6.23 -20.32 -14.40
CA PRO A 445 -4.83 -20.04 -14.70
C PRO A 445 -4.03 -19.75 -13.43
N GLY A 446 -2.75 -20.06 -13.48
CA GLY A 446 -1.85 -19.85 -12.37
C GLY A 446 -1.77 -18.37 -11.99
N MET A 447 -1.76 -18.10 -10.71
CA MET A 447 -1.67 -16.74 -10.19
C MET A 447 -0.21 -16.29 -10.14
N GLY A 448 0.18 -15.43 -11.08
CA GLY A 448 1.39 -14.64 -10.92
C GLY A 448 1.10 -13.51 -9.91
N ASN A 449 2.06 -13.21 -9.06
CA ASN A 449 1.99 -12.07 -8.12
C ASN A 449 0.71 -11.94 -7.26
N TYR A 450 -0.04 -13.04 -7.04
CA TYR A 450 -1.30 -13.08 -6.28
C TYR A 450 -2.42 -12.20 -6.83
N GLN A 451 -2.20 -11.49 -7.93
CA GLN A 451 -3.20 -10.68 -8.59
C GLN A 451 -3.80 -11.43 -9.75
N ILE A 452 -5.10 -11.31 -9.89
CA ILE A 452 -5.86 -11.87 -10.99
C ILE A 452 -6.72 -10.79 -11.65
N LEU A 453 -7.09 -11.06 -12.87
CA LEU A 453 -8.10 -10.33 -13.60
C LEU A 453 -9.29 -11.27 -13.75
N VAL A 454 -10.44 -10.93 -13.17
CA VAL A 454 -11.65 -11.76 -13.19
C VAL A 454 -12.74 -11.02 -13.92
N GLN A 455 -13.36 -11.67 -14.90
CA GLN A 455 -14.53 -11.15 -15.55
C GLN A 455 -15.74 -11.20 -14.60
N THR A 456 -16.29 -10.03 -14.26
CA THR A 456 -17.42 -9.87 -13.36
C THR A 456 -18.74 -9.55 -14.08
N GLY A 457 -18.67 -9.15 -15.34
CA GLY A 457 -19.81 -8.87 -16.21
C GLY A 457 -19.40 -8.88 -17.68
N GLU A 458 -20.31 -8.51 -18.56
CA GLU A 458 -20.09 -8.57 -20.01
C GLU A 458 -18.89 -7.71 -20.47
N LYS A 459 -18.74 -6.51 -19.87
CA LYS A 459 -17.63 -5.57 -20.15
C LYS A 459 -17.01 -5.03 -18.85
N SER A 460 -17.12 -5.76 -17.78
CA SER A 460 -16.58 -5.40 -16.49
C SER A 460 -15.67 -6.49 -15.94
N TYR A 461 -14.55 -6.06 -15.38
CA TYR A 461 -13.53 -6.93 -14.83
C TYR A 461 -13.14 -6.44 -13.45
N TYR A 462 -12.85 -7.39 -12.57
CA TYR A 462 -12.19 -7.12 -11.31
C TYR A 462 -10.68 -7.31 -11.46
N THR A 463 -9.89 -6.38 -10.95
CA THR A 463 -8.43 -6.50 -10.87
C THR A 463 -7.96 -6.40 -9.43
N GLY A 464 -7.23 -7.39 -8.97
CA GLY A 464 -6.71 -7.43 -7.61
C GLY A 464 -6.39 -8.84 -7.15
N TRP A 465 -6.35 -9.04 -5.84
CA TRP A 465 -6.17 -10.37 -5.25
C TRP A 465 -7.38 -11.26 -5.54
N SER A 466 -7.11 -12.56 -5.67
CA SER A 466 -8.18 -13.52 -5.95
C SER A 466 -9.21 -13.52 -4.82
N PRO A 467 -10.48 -13.19 -5.09
CA PRO A 467 -11.53 -13.22 -4.09
C PRO A 467 -11.79 -14.63 -3.53
N LEU A 468 -11.52 -15.65 -4.33
CA LEU A 468 -11.61 -17.05 -3.91
C LEU A 468 -10.58 -17.40 -2.84
N LEU A 469 -9.36 -16.80 -2.91
CA LEU A 469 -8.30 -16.99 -1.92
C LEU A 469 -8.60 -16.33 -0.59
N MET A 470 -9.28 -15.20 -0.60
CA MET A 470 -9.43 -14.35 0.57
C MET A 470 -10.41 -14.87 1.61
N ASN A 471 -11.25 -15.82 1.26
CA ASN A 471 -12.37 -16.27 2.10
C ASN A 471 -12.31 -17.73 2.50
N ILE A 472 -11.28 -18.46 2.10
CA ILE A 472 -11.18 -19.88 2.38
C ILE A 472 -10.12 -20.11 3.47
N ASN A 473 -10.48 -20.89 4.47
CA ASN A 473 -9.55 -21.31 5.55
C ASN A 473 -8.57 -22.41 5.11
N LYS A 474 -8.52 -22.74 3.83
CA LYS A 474 -7.58 -23.70 3.23
C LYS A 474 -6.40 -22.96 2.62
N GLY A 475 -5.23 -23.59 2.66
CA GLY A 475 -4.06 -23.04 1.99
C GLY A 475 -4.21 -23.10 0.47
N PHE A 476 -3.66 -22.08 -0.21
CA PHE A 476 -3.51 -22.10 -1.66
C PHE A 476 -2.06 -22.37 -2.01
N PHE A 477 -1.86 -23.24 -2.99
CA PHE A 477 -0.55 -23.39 -3.58
C PHE A 477 -0.38 -22.35 -4.69
N VAL A 478 0.53 -21.42 -4.46
CA VAL A 478 0.99 -20.46 -5.47
C VAL A 478 2.44 -20.78 -5.74
N PRO A 479 2.83 -21.10 -6.98
CA PRO A 479 4.24 -21.28 -7.31
C PRO A 479 5.04 -20.05 -6.92
N ALA A 480 6.26 -20.24 -6.47
CA ALA A 480 7.14 -19.13 -6.10
C ALA A 480 7.36 -18.17 -7.26
N PHE A 481 7.57 -16.89 -6.93
CA PHE A 481 7.87 -15.86 -7.91
C PHE A 481 9.16 -16.16 -8.68
N GLY A 482 9.19 -15.87 -9.97
CA GLY A 482 10.40 -15.85 -10.77
C GLY A 482 10.38 -16.74 -11.99
N THR A 483 11.56 -16.99 -12.55
CA THR A 483 11.79 -17.75 -13.79
C THR A 483 11.33 -19.21 -13.74
N HIS A 484 11.16 -19.76 -12.55
CA HIS A 484 10.76 -21.16 -12.35
C HIS A 484 9.27 -21.45 -12.47
N ILE A 485 8.42 -20.41 -12.60
CA ILE A 485 6.97 -20.62 -12.80
C ILE A 485 6.70 -21.43 -14.06
N THR A 486 7.36 -21.09 -15.17
CA THR A 486 7.21 -21.81 -16.45
C THR A 486 7.68 -23.24 -16.33
N GLU A 487 8.81 -23.48 -15.66
CA GLU A 487 9.36 -24.81 -15.42
C GLU A 487 8.40 -25.64 -14.54
N PHE A 488 7.84 -25.06 -13.49
CA PHE A 488 6.86 -25.72 -12.65
C PHE A 488 5.63 -26.16 -13.46
N TYR A 489 5.06 -25.28 -14.27
CA TYR A 489 3.92 -25.63 -15.13
C TYR A 489 4.30 -26.65 -16.21
N THR A 490 5.55 -26.67 -16.69
CA THR A 490 6.07 -27.70 -17.58
C THR A 490 6.14 -29.06 -16.88
N LEU A 491 6.54 -29.09 -15.60
CA LEU A 491 6.50 -30.31 -14.80
C LEU A 491 5.09 -30.83 -14.59
N LEU A 492 4.11 -29.94 -14.40
CA LEU A 492 2.68 -30.31 -14.31
C LEU A 492 2.16 -30.90 -15.63
N ALA A 493 2.85 -30.65 -16.73
CA ALA A 493 2.56 -31.26 -18.02
C ALA A 493 3.05 -32.71 -18.13
N GLN A 494 3.74 -33.27 -17.15
CA GLN A 494 4.28 -34.64 -17.15
C GLN A 494 3.35 -35.62 -16.41
N ASP A 495 3.48 -36.92 -16.68
CA ASP A 495 2.68 -37.96 -16.01
C ASP A 495 3.00 -38.10 -14.51
N SER A 496 4.11 -37.53 -14.07
CA SER A 496 4.51 -37.46 -12.66
C SER A 496 3.81 -36.36 -11.86
N ALA A 497 2.99 -35.50 -12.48
CA ALA A 497 2.34 -34.36 -11.84
C ALA A 497 1.57 -34.73 -10.57
N GLN A 498 0.85 -35.85 -10.57
CA GLN A 498 0.07 -36.32 -9.42
C GLN A 498 0.95 -36.59 -8.20
N LYS A 499 2.17 -37.17 -8.40
CA LYS A 499 3.13 -37.37 -7.30
C LYS A 499 3.59 -36.04 -6.72
N ILE A 500 3.80 -35.03 -7.60
CA ILE A 500 4.18 -33.69 -7.18
C ILE A 500 3.05 -33.06 -6.35
N PHE A 501 1.80 -33.21 -6.76
CA PHE A 501 0.66 -32.71 -5.99
C PHE A 501 0.59 -33.33 -4.58
N GLY A 502 0.78 -34.64 -4.47
CA GLY A 502 0.86 -35.30 -3.17
C GLY A 502 1.99 -34.74 -2.29
N MET A 503 3.20 -34.57 -2.84
CA MET A 503 4.35 -33.99 -2.11
C MET A 503 4.09 -32.54 -1.65
N LEU A 504 3.33 -31.78 -2.41
CA LEU A 504 2.98 -30.38 -2.13
C LEU A 504 1.72 -30.23 -1.27
N ASN A 505 1.09 -31.35 -0.91
CA ASN A 505 -0.21 -31.39 -0.22
C ASN A 505 -1.32 -30.66 -1.00
N ILE A 506 -1.33 -30.76 -2.32
CA ILE A 506 -2.35 -30.20 -3.18
C ILE A 506 -3.45 -31.25 -3.35
N GLY A 507 -4.59 -31.04 -2.74
CA GLY A 507 -5.73 -31.97 -2.81
C GLY A 507 -6.81 -31.57 -3.80
N LYS A 508 -6.79 -30.31 -4.28
CA LYS A 508 -7.74 -29.84 -5.27
C LYS A 508 -7.09 -28.95 -6.32
N LEU A 509 -7.54 -29.12 -7.57
CA LEU A 509 -7.18 -28.27 -8.69
C LEU A 509 -8.41 -27.47 -9.10
N LEU A 510 -8.35 -26.17 -8.97
CA LEU A 510 -9.41 -25.25 -9.36
C LEU A 510 -9.14 -24.68 -10.74
N VAL A 511 -10.00 -24.97 -11.69
CA VAL A 511 -9.99 -24.36 -13.03
C VAL A 511 -11.07 -23.29 -13.09
N ASN A 512 -10.65 -22.02 -13.13
CA ASN A 512 -11.55 -20.88 -13.20
C ASN A 512 -11.42 -20.16 -14.55
N PRO A 513 -12.33 -20.40 -15.50
CA PRO A 513 -12.27 -19.77 -16.82
C PRO A 513 -12.56 -18.27 -16.81
N ASP A 514 -13.15 -17.73 -15.74
CA ASP A 514 -13.36 -16.29 -15.58
C ASP A 514 -12.07 -15.53 -15.27
N SER A 515 -11.02 -16.24 -14.83
CA SER A 515 -9.73 -15.64 -14.53
C SER A 515 -8.87 -15.51 -15.77
N ILE A 516 -8.39 -14.31 -16.04
CA ILE A 516 -7.49 -14.01 -17.16
C ILE A 516 -6.06 -13.91 -16.62
N PRO A 517 -5.07 -14.60 -17.23
CA PRO A 517 -3.69 -14.51 -16.79
C PRO A 517 -3.18 -13.06 -16.92
N TRP A 518 -2.69 -12.51 -15.81
CA TRP A 518 -2.00 -11.23 -15.82
C TRP A 518 -0.54 -11.46 -16.23
N PHE A 519 0.05 -10.58 -17.02
CA PHE A 519 1.45 -10.64 -17.45
C PHE A 519 1.87 -11.75 -18.43
N GLY A 520 1.11 -12.02 -19.44
CA GLY A 520 1.63 -12.64 -20.68
C GLY A 520 2.33 -14.01 -20.56
N ASN A 521 2.46 -14.60 -19.38
CA ASN A 521 3.00 -15.94 -19.17
C ASN A 521 1.92 -17.00 -19.44
N VAL A 522 1.46 -17.00 -20.64
CA VAL A 522 0.21 -17.61 -21.10
C VAL A 522 0.34 -19.10 -21.40
N GLY A 523 1.57 -19.63 -21.45
CA GLY A 523 1.77 -21.01 -21.90
C GLY A 523 1.25 -22.10 -20.96
N SER A 524 0.93 -21.72 -19.72
CA SER A 524 0.77 -22.71 -18.65
C SER A 524 -0.63 -22.84 -18.08
N GLY A 525 -1.61 -22.12 -18.59
CA GLY A 525 -2.86 -22.02 -17.90
C GLY A 525 -4.15 -21.96 -18.72
N ASP A 526 -4.13 -22.33 -20.01
CA ASP A 526 -5.41 -22.42 -20.75
C ASP A 526 -6.31 -23.43 -20.04
N PRO A 527 -7.44 -22.96 -19.45
CA PRO A 527 -8.36 -23.82 -18.71
C PRO A 527 -8.82 -25.05 -19.50
N ARG A 528 -8.94 -24.92 -20.83
CA ARG A 528 -9.37 -26.03 -21.71
C ARG A 528 -8.33 -27.13 -21.78
N ILE A 529 -7.04 -26.76 -21.84
CA ILE A 529 -5.93 -27.74 -21.88
C ILE A 529 -5.83 -28.44 -20.52
N ILE A 530 -5.91 -27.67 -19.43
CA ILE A 530 -5.86 -28.19 -18.08
C ILE A 530 -7.02 -29.15 -17.84
N ARG A 531 -8.25 -28.75 -18.18
CA ARG A 531 -9.42 -29.59 -18.01
C ARG A 531 -9.30 -30.93 -18.77
N LYS A 532 -8.89 -30.92 -20.04
CA LYS A 532 -8.65 -32.12 -20.83
C LYS A 532 -7.60 -33.04 -20.20
N ARG A 533 -6.58 -32.48 -19.56
CA ARG A 533 -5.50 -33.25 -18.97
C ARG A 533 -5.93 -33.97 -17.71
N PHE A 534 -6.80 -33.34 -16.91
CA PHE A 534 -7.27 -33.88 -15.64
C PHE A 534 -8.66 -34.54 -15.74
N GLU A 535 -9.13 -34.82 -16.95
CA GLU A 535 -10.45 -35.44 -17.20
C GLU A 535 -10.65 -36.80 -16.52
N LEU A 536 -9.58 -37.48 -16.11
CA LEU A 536 -9.62 -38.74 -15.36
C LEU A 536 -9.84 -38.56 -13.84
N LEU A 537 -9.77 -37.34 -13.35
CA LEU A 537 -10.03 -37.03 -11.95
C LEU A 537 -11.53 -36.76 -11.73
N GLU A 538 -12.00 -37.02 -10.53
CA GLU A 538 -13.35 -36.66 -10.14
C GLU A 538 -13.52 -35.13 -10.22
N GLU A 539 -14.52 -34.69 -11.00
CA GLU A 539 -14.78 -33.29 -11.28
C GLU A 539 -16.06 -32.84 -10.55
N GLU A 540 -15.94 -31.80 -9.75
CA GLU A 540 -17.07 -31.04 -9.20
C GLU A 540 -17.22 -29.73 -9.98
N ILE A 541 -18.44 -29.37 -10.37
CA ILE A 541 -18.73 -28.19 -11.18
C ILE A 541 -19.46 -27.15 -10.36
N PHE A 542 -18.92 -25.92 -10.33
CA PHE A 542 -19.52 -24.74 -9.72
C PHE A 542 -19.67 -23.64 -10.78
N GLY A 543 -20.85 -23.54 -11.38
CA GLY A 543 -21.08 -22.66 -12.52
C GLY A 543 -20.12 -22.97 -13.66
N ASN A 544 -19.25 -22.03 -14.02
CA ASN A 544 -18.23 -22.21 -15.04
C ASN A 544 -16.91 -22.80 -14.52
N MET A 545 -16.75 -22.91 -13.20
CA MET A 545 -15.54 -23.44 -12.59
C MET A 545 -15.59 -24.96 -12.49
N SER A 546 -14.44 -25.59 -12.69
CA SER A 546 -14.24 -27.02 -12.45
C SER A 546 -13.23 -27.22 -11.33
N VAL A 547 -13.56 -28.12 -10.41
CA VAL A 547 -12.70 -28.52 -9.31
C VAL A 547 -12.41 -29.99 -9.42
N PHE A 548 -11.17 -30.36 -9.61
CA PHE A 548 -10.72 -31.75 -9.72
C PHE A 548 -10.16 -32.21 -8.37
N ASN A 549 -10.62 -33.35 -7.92
CA ASN A 549 -10.22 -33.96 -6.67
C ASN A 549 -9.06 -34.94 -6.92
N ASP A 550 -7.91 -34.71 -6.30
CA ASP A 550 -6.74 -35.61 -6.38
C ASP A 550 -6.49 -36.32 -5.04
N TYR A 551 -7.51 -37.08 -4.57
CA TYR A 551 -7.37 -37.83 -3.31
C TYR A 551 -6.51 -39.10 -3.44
N VAL A 552 -6.31 -39.60 -4.66
CA VAL A 552 -5.69 -40.92 -4.90
C VAL A 552 -4.19 -40.92 -4.56
N ASN A 553 -3.56 -39.77 -4.61
CA ASN A 553 -2.12 -39.62 -4.37
C ASN A 553 -1.78 -38.84 -3.10
N PHE A 554 -2.74 -38.71 -2.19
CA PHE A 554 -2.51 -38.05 -0.91
C PHE A 554 -1.53 -38.89 -0.09
N LEU A 555 -0.30 -38.42 0.07
CA LEU A 555 0.65 -39.03 0.97
C LEU A 555 0.27 -38.63 2.41
N PRO A 556 0.03 -39.59 3.31
CA PRO A 556 -0.36 -39.25 4.66
C PRO A 556 0.75 -38.47 5.36
N ILE A 557 0.37 -37.36 5.97
CA ILE A 557 1.27 -36.61 6.83
C ILE A 557 1.44 -37.38 8.13
N VAL A 558 2.61 -37.96 8.35
CA VAL A 558 2.89 -38.80 9.51
C VAL A 558 3.27 -37.97 10.73
N TYR A 559 3.91 -36.83 10.50
CA TYR A 559 4.36 -35.97 11.58
C TYR A 559 4.37 -34.50 11.15
N SER A 560 3.75 -33.66 11.94
CA SER A 560 3.77 -32.22 11.77
C SER A 560 4.08 -31.53 13.10
N PRO A 561 5.37 -31.40 13.47
CA PRO A 561 5.72 -30.57 14.61
C PRO A 561 5.56 -29.11 14.17
N ARG A 562 4.37 -28.56 14.38
CA ARG A 562 4.12 -27.13 14.12
C ARG A 562 4.76 -26.65 12.82
N ASN A 563 4.30 -27.18 11.67
CA ASN A 563 4.69 -26.72 10.34
C ASN A 563 5.93 -27.37 9.68
N ILE A 564 6.52 -28.39 10.24
CA ILE A 564 7.41 -29.28 9.50
C ILE A 564 6.63 -30.55 9.15
N PHE A 565 6.42 -30.77 7.86
CA PHE A 565 5.72 -31.95 7.37
C PHE A 565 6.73 -33.03 7.01
N ILE A 566 6.65 -34.17 7.66
CA ILE A 566 7.33 -35.36 7.24
C ILE A 566 6.31 -36.21 6.48
N ILE A 567 6.59 -36.43 5.22
CA ILE A 567 5.79 -37.28 4.36
C ILE A 567 6.37 -38.69 4.43
N GLN A 568 5.57 -39.67 4.73
CA GLN A 568 5.98 -41.07 4.78
C GLN A 568 5.88 -41.72 3.41
#